data_424b8c4729a96c26a072bf57656ba031
#
_entry.id   424b8c4729a96c26a072bf57656ba031
#
_cell.length_a   1.000
_cell.length_b   1.000
_cell.length_c   1.000
_cell.angle_alpha   90.00
_cell.angle_beta   90.00
_cell.angle_gamma   90.00
#
_symmetry.space_group_name_H-M   'P 1'
#
loop_
_entity.id
_entity.type
_entity.pdbx_description
1 polymer ?
#
loop_
_entity_poly.entity_id
_entity_poly.type
_entity_poly.pdbx_seq_one_letter_code
_entity_poly.pdbx_strand_id
1 'polypeptide(L)'
;MSNNLLKGKKGIIFGALNDMSIAWKVAERAHEEGATFTLTNAPIAMRMGALNELAEKTNSQIIPADATSVEDLKNLFSQSQEILGGKIDFVLHSIGMSPNVRKKKDYTDLNYEWYKKTLDVSAMSLHKVLKVASETDAINEWGSVVALTYIAAQRIFPDYNDMADAKSLLESITRSFGYHYGTSNKVRVNTISQSPTVTTAGSGVSGFDKFIDFSENMSPLGNAGSLDCANYCISMFSDLTKYVTMQNLFHDGGFSSTGVTNAVMDRFGE
;
A
#
# COMPACT_ATOMS: atom_id res chain seq x y z
N MET A 1 11.15 21.13 -2.41
CA MET A 1 11.10 21.92 -1.13
C MET A 1 10.25 21.13 -0.16
N SER A 2 10.76 20.90 1.05
CA SER A 2 10.00 20.26 2.13
C SER A 2 9.05 21.27 2.75
N ASN A 3 7.83 20.85 3.07
CA ASN A 3 6.84 21.65 3.81
C ASN A 3 6.78 21.22 5.28
N ASN A 4 7.63 20.28 5.71
CA ASN A 4 7.66 19.69 7.05
C ASN A 4 6.31 19.12 7.52
N LEU A 5 5.52 18.56 6.59
CA LEU A 5 4.16 18.07 6.87
C LEU A 5 4.14 16.93 7.90
N LEU A 6 5.25 16.18 8.01
CA LEU A 6 5.40 15.06 8.92
C LEU A 6 6.46 15.30 10.00
N LYS A 7 6.82 16.56 10.26
CA LYS A 7 7.84 16.90 11.25
C LYS A 7 7.50 16.32 12.63
N GLY A 8 8.41 15.46 13.12
CA GLY A 8 8.26 14.82 14.43
C GLY A 8 7.29 13.64 14.45
N LYS A 9 6.64 13.29 13.33
CA LYS A 9 5.80 12.10 13.22
C LYS A 9 6.66 10.84 13.09
N LYS A 10 6.17 9.75 13.66
CA LYS A 10 6.82 8.44 13.75
C LYS A 10 6.04 7.43 12.92
N GLY A 11 6.71 6.61 12.12
CA GLY A 11 6.01 5.68 11.23
C GLY A 11 6.58 4.27 11.16
N ILE A 12 5.79 3.38 10.55
CA ILE A 12 6.22 2.06 10.08
C ILE A 12 5.86 1.94 8.61
N ILE A 13 6.83 1.59 7.75
CA ILE A 13 6.63 1.45 6.32
C ILE A 13 6.87 -0.01 5.90
N PHE A 14 5.79 -0.69 5.49
CA PHE A 14 5.83 -2.05 4.97
C PHE A 14 6.00 -2.06 3.45
N GLY A 15 6.81 -2.99 2.95
CA GLY A 15 6.81 -3.40 1.55
C GLY A 15 7.80 -2.66 0.64
N ALA A 16 8.67 -1.82 1.17
CA ALA A 16 9.80 -1.30 0.40
C ALA A 16 10.76 -2.45 0.03
N LEU A 17 11.12 -2.57 -1.24
CA LEU A 17 12.00 -3.61 -1.75
C LEU A 17 13.19 -3.02 -2.52
N ASN A 18 12.92 -2.16 -3.47
CA ASN A 18 13.86 -1.43 -4.30
C ASN A 18 13.26 -0.08 -4.72
N ASP A 19 14.00 0.73 -5.45
CA ASP A 19 13.65 2.08 -5.91
C ASP A 19 12.40 2.15 -6.83
N MET A 20 11.99 1.01 -7.40
CA MET A 20 10.76 0.89 -8.19
C MET A 20 9.50 0.74 -7.30
N SER A 21 9.65 0.38 -6.02
CA SER A 21 8.49 0.19 -5.14
C SER A 21 7.90 1.53 -4.69
N ILE A 22 6.57 1.62 -4.66
CA ILE A 22 5.86 2.80 -4.13
C ILE A 22 6.29 3.07 -2.68
N ALA A 23 6.39 2.03 -1.85
CA ALA A 23 6.82 2.17 -0.46
C ALA A 23 8.23 2.78 -0.30
N TRP A 24 9.12 2.56 -1.27
CA TRP A 24 10.43 3.22 -1.30
C TRP A 24 10.28 4.73 -1.47
N LYS A 25 9.46 5.17 -2.44
CA LYS A 25 9.19 6.58 -2.68
C LYS A 25 8.44 7.24 -1.51
N VAL A 26 7.56 6.49 -0.84
CA VAL A 26 6.91 6.97 0.39
C VAL A 26 7.93 7.18 1.51
N ALA A 27 8.90 6.27 1.68
CA ALA A 27 9.95 6.43 2.69
C ALA A 27 10.83 7.65 2.40
N GLU A 28 11.29 7.82 1.15
CA GLU A 28 12.05 9.01 0.75
C GLU A 28 11.28 10.31 1.04
N ARG A 29 10.02 10.39 0.63
CA ARG A 29 9.19 11.58 0.85
C ARG A 29 8.86 11.81 2.33
N ALA A 30 8.57 10.75 3.10
CA ALA A 30 8.32 10.88 4.53
C ALA A 30 9.54 11.44 5.28
N HIS A 31 10.75 10.98 4.92
CA HIS A 31 11.99 11.49 5.46
C HIS A 31 12.19 12.97 5.09
N GLU A 32 12.00 13.34 3.82
CA GLU A 32 12.08 14.73 3.36
C GLU A 32 11.10 15.65 4.07
N GLU A 33 9.93 15.15 4.45
CA GLU A 33 8.90 15.90 5.19
C GLU A 33 9.06 15.85 6.71
N GLY A 34 10.20 15.32 7.19
CA GLY A 34 10.63 15.41 8.59
C GLY A 34 10.11 14.29 9.50
N ALA A 35 9.64 13.18 8.94
CA ALA A 35 9.28 12.00 9.71
C ALA A 35 10.50 11.17 10.08
N THR A 36 10.36 10.40 11.17
CA THR A 36 11.21 9.26 11.51
C THR A 36 10.39 7.98 11.43
N PHE A 37 11.00 6.88 10.97
CA PHE A 37 10.24 5.64 10.81
C PHE A 37 11.15 4.41 10.80
N THR A 38 10.56 3.24 10.96
CA THR A 38 11.19 1.95 10.70
C THR A 38 10.70 1.38 9.37
N LEU A 39 11.58 0.64 8.71
CA LEU A 39 11.29 -0.09 7.49
C LEU A 39 11.08 -1.57 7.82
N THR A 40 10.11 -2.19 7.17
CA THR A 40 9.86 -3.63 7.35
C THR A 40 9.48 -4.31 6.05
N ASN A 41 9.91 -5.55 5.92
CA ASN A 41 9.49 -6.47 4.88
C ASN A 41 9.66 -7.92 5.39
N ALA A 42 9.07 -8.88 4.69
CA ALA A 42 9.23 -10.28 5.03
C ALA A 42 10.72 -10.70 5.03
N PRO A 43 11.17 -11.58 5.93
CA PRO A 43 12.58 -11.99 6.03
C PRO A 43 13.20 -12.50 4.72
N ILE A 44 12.39 -13.11 3.86
CA ILE A 44 12.85 -13.54 2.54
C ILE A 44 13.18 -12.36 1.61
N ALA A 45 12.46 -11.26 1.72
CA ALA A 45 12.68 -10.06 0.91
C ALA A 45 13.98 -9.34 1.28
N MET A 46 14.47 -9.51 2.51
CA MET A 46 15.75 -8.96 2.96
C MET A 46 16.95 -9.46 2.14
N ARG A 47 16.83 -10.65 1.55
CA ARG A 47 17.90 -11.24 0.72
C ARG A 47 17.92 -10.71 -0.72
N MET A 48 16.89 -10.00 -1.13
CA MET A 48 16.65 -9.62 -2.53
C MET A 48 16.87 -8.14 -2.80
N GLY A 49 17.05 -7.31 -1.76
CA GLY A 49 16.83 -5.91 -1.94
C GLY A 49 17.93 -4.96 -1.51
N ALA A 50 17.81 -3.77 -2.07
CA ALA A 50 18.55 -2.58 -1.74
C ALA A 50 18.01 -1.88 -0.46
N LEU A 51 17.25 -2.57 0.40
CA LEU A 51 16.58 -1.95 1.54
C LEU A 51 17.57 -1.26 2.51
N ASN A 52 18.82 -1.77 2.59
CA ASN A 52 19.87 -1.13 3.35
C ASN A 52 20.22 0.26 2.81
N GLU A 53 20.24 0.45 1.49
CA GLU A 53 20.48 1.77 0.87
C GLU A 53 19.40 2.76 1.26
N LEU A 54 18.12 2.31 1.27
CA LEU A 54 17.02 3.14 1.71
C LEU A 54 17.13 3.50 3.19
N ALA A 55 17.50 2.52 4.03
CA ALA A 55 17.67 2.72 5.46
C ALA A 55 18.78 3.75 5.76
N GLU A 56 19.92 3.65 5.09
CA GLU A 56 21.00 4.63 5.17
C GLU A 56 20.53 6.02 4.70
N LYS A 57 19.91 6.09 3.52
CA LYS A 57 19.42 7.34 2.94
C LYS A 57 18.42 8.07 3.82
N THR A 58 17.57 7.33 4.52
CA THR A 58 16.48 7.88 5.35
C THR A 58 16.79 7.86 6.84
N ASN A 59 18.02 7.46 7.23
CA ASN A 59 18.40 7.27 8.62
C ASN A 59 17.39 6.43 9.42
N SER A 60 16.91 5.34 8.81
CA SER A 60 15.89 4.46 9.35
C SER A 60 16.50 3.12 9.76
N GLN A 61 15.84 2.40 10.67
CA GLN A 61 16.20 1.04 11.00
C GLN A 61 15.26 0.04 10.29
N ILE A 62 15.82 -1.11 9.94
CA ILE A 62 15.07 -2.22 9.33
C ILE A 62 14.74 -3.24 10.41
N ILE A 63 13.47 -3.58 10.55
CA ILE A 63 12.98 -4.66 11.42
C ILE A 63 12.28 -5.68 10.53
N PRO A 64 12.90 -6.83 10.22
CA PRO A 64 12.24 -7.87 9.42
C PRO A 64 11.01 -8.41 10.13
N ALA A 65 9.88 -8.51 9.42
CA ALA A 65 8.66 -9.10 9.96
C ALA A 65 7.82 -9.72 8.84
N ASP A 66 7.32 -10.92 9.07
CA ASP A 66 6.25 -11.50 8.26
C ASP A 66 4.91 -10.90 8.70
N ALA A 67 4.28 -10.09 7.85
CA ALA A 67 3.00 -9.45 8.15
C ALA A 67 1.84 -10.46 8.33
N THR A 68 2.04 -11.73 8.05
CA THR A 68 1.09 -12.81 8.34
C THR A 68 1.28 -13.44 9.71
N SER A 69 2.38 -13.12 10.42
CA SER A 69 2.71 -13.59 11.76
C SER A 69 2.36 -12.54 12.81
N VAL A 70 1.42 -12.87 13.70
CA VAL A 70 1.05 -11.99 14.82
C VAL A 70 2.22 -11.77 15.78
N GLU A 71 3.09 -12.77 15.96
CA GLU A 71 4.27 -12.67 16.81
C GLU A 71 5.29 -11.70 16.24
N ASP A 72 5.61 -11.82 14.94
CA ASP A 72 6.51 -10.89 14.25
C ASP A 72 5.98 -9.46 14.32
N LEU A 73 4.66 -9.28 14.16
CA LEU A 73 4.04 -7.96 14.25
C LEU A 73 4.12 -7.35 15.65
N LYS A 74 3.93 -8.15 16.71
CA LYS A 74 4.12 -7.68 18.10
C LYS A 74 5.55 -7.21 18.34
N ASN A 75 6.52 -8.00 17.87
CA ASN A 75 7.93 -7.65 17.94
C ASN A 75 8.25 -6.39 17.14
N LEU A 76 7.73 -6.28 15.91
CA LEU A 76 7.90 -5.10 15.06
C LEU A 76 7.39 -3.82 15.74
N PHE A 77 6.16 -3.82 16.27
CA PHE A 77 5.61 -2.65 16.94
C PHE A 77 6.39 -2.29 18.20
N SER A 78 6.74 -3.28 19.03
CA SER A 78 7.54 -3.05 20.25
C SER A 78 8.89 -2.43 19.95
N GLN A 79 9.66 -3.01 19.02
CA GLN A 79 10.97 -2.48 18.61
C GLN A 79 10.84 -1.10 17.95
N SER A 80 9.83 -0.89 17.10
CA SER A 80 9.61 0.42 16.45
C SER A 80 9.34 1.51 17.48
N GLN A 81 8.50 1.24 18.50
CA GLN A 81 8.23 2.19 19.57
C GLN A 81 9.47 2.50 20.40
N GLU A 82 10.32 1.51 20.68
CA GLU A 82 11.58 1.70 21.40
C GLU A 82 12.56 2.57 20.58
N ILE A 83 12.81 2.21 19.32
CA ILE A 83 13.72 2.91 18.41
C ILE A 83 13.29 4.35 18.18
N LEU A 84 11.99 4.57 17.94
CA LEU A 84 11.44 5.88 17.64
C LEU A 84 11.08 6.70 18.90
N GLY A 85 11.19 6.09 20.09
CA GLY A 85 10.94 6.77 21.37
C GLY A 85 9.47 7.12 21.58
N GLY A 86 8.53 6.23 21.23
CA GLY A 86 7.11 6.39 21.52
C GLY A 86 6.18 5.76 20.49
N LYS A 87 4.87 6.04 20.64
CA LYS A 87 3.83 5.50 19.76
C LYS A 87 3.99 5.99 18.31
N ILE A 88 3.36 5.26 17.41
CA ILE A 88 3.42 5.43 15.96
C ILE A 88 2.32 6.39 15.49
N ASP A 89 2.63 7.31 14.60
CA ASP A 89 1.68 8.27 14.03
C ASP A 89 1.15 7.80 12.66
N PHE A 90 1.94 7.03 11.91
CA PHE A 90 1.47 6.51 10.62
C PHE A 90 2.01 5.12 10.30
N VAL A 91 1.22 4.38 9.52
CA VAL A 91 1.59 3.08 8.97
C VAL A 91 1.26 3.05 7.49
N LEU A 92 2.23 2.66 6.66
CA LEU A 92 1.99 2.28 5.27
C LEU A 92 1.92 0.76 5.15
N HIS A 93 0.82 0.23 4.63
CA HIS A 93 0.70 -1.17 4.23
C HIS A 93 0.77 -1.28 2.70
N SER A 94 1.96 -1.58 2.18
CA SER A 94 2.23 -1.75 0.74
C SER A 94 2.64 -3.19 0.43
N ILE A 95 1.72 -4.12 0.71
CA ILE A 95 1.96 -5.57 0.58
C ILE A 95 0.99 -6.16 -0.43
N GLY A 96 1.49 -7.04 -1.28
CA GLY A 96 0.67 -7.80 -2.23
C GLY A 96 1.47 -8.88 -2.92
N MET A 97 0.90 -10.07 -2.98
CA MET A 97 1.50 -11.21 -3.68
C MET A 97 0.42 -12.22 -4.04
N SER A 98 0.38 -12.65 -5.31
CA SER A 98 -0.42 -13.79 -5.75
C SER A 98 0.44 -14.77 -6.54
N PRO A 99 0.57 -16.01 -6.08
CA PRO A 99 1.16 -17.07 -6.89
C PRO A 99 0.31 -17.43 -8.12
N ASN A 100 -1.02 -17.38 -8.04
CA ASN A 100 -1.91 -17.64 -9.17
C ASN A 100 -1.66 -16.67 -10.33
N VAL A 101 -1.61 -15.36 -10.04
CA VAL A 101 -1.29 -14.30 -11.04
C VAL A 101 0.09 -14.56 -11.65
N ARG A 102 1.12 -14.78 -10.83
CA ARG A 102 2.49 -15.03 -11.30
C ARG A 102 2.61 -16.29 -12.17
N LYS A 103 1.76 -17.29 -11.95
CA LYS A 103 1.71 -18.54 -12.71
C LYS A 103 0.69 -18.51 -13.85
N LYS A 104 0.09 -17.34 -14.12
CA LYS A 104 -0.87 -17.11 -15.20
C LYS A 104 -2.02 -18.12 -15.20
N LYS A 105 -2.57 -18.38 -14.02
CA LYS A 105 -3.73 -19.26 -13.87
C LYS A 105 -4.99 -18.53 -14.33
N ASP A 106 -5.88 -19.24 -15.00
CA ASP A 106 -7.23 -18.72 -15.28
C ASP A 106 -8.02 -18.60 -13.98
N TYR A 107 -8.90 -17.61 -13.89
CA TYR A 107 -9.72 -17.40 -12.70
C TYR A 107 -10.59 -18.61 -12.34
N THR A 108 -11.03 -19.35 -13.34
CA THR A 108 -11.85 -20.57 -13.18
C THR A 108 -11.05 -21.82 -12.81
N ASP A 109 -9.68 -21.75 -12.86
CA ASP A 109 -8.76 -22.87 -12.54
C ASP A 109 -7.70 -22.42 -11.51
N LEU A 110 -8.10 -21.66 -10.51
CA LEU A 110 -7.19 -21.19 -9.46
C LEU A 110 -6.74 -22.36 -8.57
N ASN A 111 -5.48 -22.33 -8.17
CA ASN A 111 -5.01 -23.18 -7.08
C ASN A 111 -5.48 -22.57 -5.75
N TYR A 112 -6.33 -23.27 -5.01
CA TYR A 112 -6.95 -22.78 -3.79
C TYR A 112 -5.97 -22.58 -2.63
N GLU A 113 -4.87 -23.33 -2.55
CA GLU A 113 -3.85 -23.08 -1.52
C GLU A 113 -3.08 -21.77 -1.81
N TRP A 114 -2.84 -21.49 -3.08
CA TRP A 114 -2.29 -20.21 -3.49
C TRP A 114 -3.29 -19.07 -3.29
N TYR A 115 -4.57 -19.31 -3.54
CA TYR A 115 -5.64 -18.36 -3.32
C TYR A 115 -5.72 -17.96 -1.83
N LYS A 116 -5.75 -18.93 -0.92
CA LYS A 116 -5.69 -18.67 0.53
C LYS A 116 -4.46 -17.83 0.89
N LYS A 117 -3.30 -18.19 0.34
CA LYS A 117 -2.05 -17.44 0.56
C LYS A 117 -2.14 -16.01 0.03
N THR A 118 -2.76 -15.81 -1.14
CA THR A 118 -2.99 -14.47 -1.71
C THR A 118 -3.83 -13.62 -0.76
N LEU A 119 -4.94 -14.15 -0.26
CA LEU A 119 -5.81 -13.45 0.70
C LEU A 119 -5.08 -13.16 2.01
N ASP A 120 -4.32 -14.13 2.54
CA ASP A 120 -3.62 -13.95 3.81
C ASP A 120 -2.52 -12.88 3.72
N VAL A 121 -1.67 -12.96 2.69
CA VAL A 121 -0.56 -12.01 2.50
C VAL A 121 -1.05 -10.63 2.07
N SER A 122 -2.02 -10.55 1.14
CA SER A 122 -2.37 -9.30 0.48
C SER A 122 -3.53 -8.54 1.13
N ALA A 123 -4.28 -9.17 2.03
CA ALA A 123 -5.42 -8.55 2.71
C ALA A 123 -5.45 -8.83 4.22
N MET A 124 -5.44 -10.11 4.64
CA MET A 124 -5.51 -10.45 6.06
C MET A 124 -4.30 -9.96 6.87
N SER A 125 -3.16 -9.74 6.21
CA SER A 125 -2.00 -9.09 6.83
C SER A 125 -2.36 -7.70 7.37
N LEU A 126 -3.16 -6.88 6.66
CA LEU A 126 -3.64 -5.59 7.17
C LEU A 126 -4.50 -5.78 8.43
N HIS A 127 -5.39 -6.78 8.44
CA HIS A 127 -6.18 -7.09 9.62
C HIS A 127 -5.30 -7.41 10.82
N LYS A 128 -4.27 -8.25 10.62
CA LYS A 128 -3.32 -8.64 11.67
C LYS A 128 -2.50 -7.45 12.18
N VAL A 129 -2.00 -6.59 11.26
CA VAL A 129 -1.30 -5.35 11.60
C VAL A 129 -2.17 -4.46 12.48
N LEU A 130 -3.41 -4.18 12.07
CA LEU A 130 -4.33 -3.32 12.80
C LEU A 130 -4.78 -3.94 14.13
N LYS A 131 -4.98 -5.26 14.17
CA LYS A 131 -5.28 -5.99 15.40
C LYS A 131 -4.16 -5.83 16.42
N VAL A 132 -2.91 -6.11 16.03
CA VAL A 132 -1.77 -5.98 16.93
C VAL A 132 -1.59 -4.53 17.38
N ALA A 133 -1.66 -3.57 16.46
CA ALA A 133 -1.56 -2.15 16.79
C ALA A 133 -2.61 -1.68 17.80
N SER A 134 -3.85 -2.18 17.68
CA SER A 134 -4.94 -1.86 18.59
C SER A 134 -4.78 -2.54 19.97
N GLU A 135 -4.39 -3.84 19.99
CA GLU A 135 -4.19 -4.60 21.22
C GLU A 135 -3.02 -4.07 22.07
N THR A 136 -1.99 -3.54 21.41
CA THR A 136 -0.79 -3.00 22.07
C THR A 136 -0.83 -1.47 22.25
N ASP A 137 -1.92 -0.84 21.90
CA ASP A 137 -2.08 0.63 21.92
C ASP A 137 -0.91 1.35 21.25
N ALA A 138 -0.45 0.81 20.11
CA ALA A 138 0.81 1.22 19.48
C ALA A 138 0.69 2.50 18.65
N ILE A 139 -0.52 2.90 18.22
CA ILE A 139 -0.74 4.06 17.37
C ILE A 139 -1.31 5.22 18.19
N ASN A 140 -0.77 6.41 17.96
CA ASN A 140 -1.23 7.64 18.59
C ASN A 140 -2.68 7.97 18.20
N GLU A 141 -3.37 8.70 19.08
CA GLU A 141 -4.64 9.34 18.71
C GLU A 141 -4.44 10.20 17.46
N TRP A 142 -5.38 10.11 16.51
CA TRP A 142 -5.30 10.72 15.17
C TRP A 142 -4.23 10.16 14.24
N GLY A 143 -3.62 9.04 14.61
CA GLY A 143 -2.72 8.31 13.71
C GLY A 143 -3.40 7.92 12.39
N SER A 144 -2.61 7.63 11.37
CA SER A 144 -3.08 7.33 10.02
C SER A 144 -2.51 6.03 9.49
N VAL A 145 -3.38 5.12 9.10
CA VAL A 145 -3.00 3.89 8.40
C VAL A 145 -3.49 3.96 6.96
N VAL A 146 -2.58 3.77 6.02
CA VAL A 146 -2.87 3.73 4.58
C VAL A 146 -2.45 2.39 4.02
N ALA A 147 -3.37 1.73 3.31
CA ALA A 147 -3.06 0.53 2.54
C ALA A 147 -3.22 0.79 1.03
N LEU A 148 -2.35 0.21 0.22
CA LEU A 148 -2.42 0.38 -1.24
C LEU A 148 -3.35 -0.68 -1.83
N THR A 149 -4.39 -0.21 -2.51
CA THR A 149 -5.35 -1.03 -3.26
C THR A 149 -5.27 -0.75 -4.76
N TYR A 150 -6.21 -1.28 -5.51
CA TYR A 150 -6.31 -1.11 -6.94
C TYR A 150 -7.76 -1.19 -7.39
N ILE A 151 -8.10 -0.48 -8.47
CA ILE A 151 -9.46 -0.43 -9.03
C ILE A 151 -10.03 -1.83 -9.35
N ALA A 152 -9.17 -2.84 -9.54
CA ALA A 152 -9.59 -4.23 -9.72
C ALA A 152 -10.36 -4.80 -8.52
N ALA A 153 -10.34 -4.16 -7.35
CA ALA A 153 -11.24 -4.47 -6.24
C ALA A 153 -12.73 -4.24 -6.58
N GLN A 154 -13.01 -3.42 -7.59
CA GLN A 154 -14.37 -2.95 -7.93
C GLN A 154 -14.71 -3.13 -9.42
N ARG A 155 -13.75 -3.47 -10.27
CA ARG A 155 -13.89 -3.66 -11.72
C ARG A 155 -13.14 -4.91 -12.14
N ILE A 156 -13.57 -5.53 -13.22
CA ILE A 156 -12.95 -6.75 -13.74
C ILE A 156 -11.68 -6.40 -14.53
N PHE A 157 -10.60 -7.06 -14.15
CA PHE A 157 -9.33 -7.10 -14.85
C PHE A 157 -8.96 -8.58 -15.01
N PRO A 158 -9.13 -9.19 -16.20
CA PRO A 158 -9.08 -10.64 -16.38
C PRO A 158 -7.83 -11.33 -15.82
N ASP A 159 -6.66 -10.71 -16.00
CA ASP A 159 -5.38 -11.31 -15.56
C ASP A 159 -5.00 -10.98 -14.10
N TYR A 160 -5.84 -10.21 -13.40
CA TYR A 160 -5.58 -9.84 -12.00
C TYR A 160 -6.10 -10.87 -10.99
N ASN A 161 -6.97 -11.77 -11.43
CA ASN A 161 -7.43 -13.00 -10.74
C ASN A 161 -7.77 -12.80 -9.24
N ASP A 162 -7.28 -13.70 -8.40
CA ASP A 162 -7.47 -13.71 -6.95
C ASP A 162 -6.86 -12.49 -6.22
N MET A 163 -6.01 -11.73 -6.88
CA MET A 163 -5.55 -10.46 -6.34
C MET A 163 -6.68 -9.42 -6.31
N ALA A 164 -7.63 -9.46 -7.25
CA ALA A 164 -8.83 -8.60 -7.23
C ALA A 164 -9.68 -8.88 -5.98
N ASP A 165 -9.89 -10.16 -5.65
CA ASP A 165 -10.61 -10.58 -4.45
C ASP A 165 -9.88 -10.13 -3.18
N ALA A 166 -8.54 -10.27 -3.14
CA ALA A 166 -7.72 -9.80 -2.04
C ALA A 166 -7.83 -8.28 -1.86
N LYS A 167 -7.84 -7.50 -2.94
CA LYS A 167 -8.02 -6.04 -2.86
C LYS A 167 -9.43 -5.65 -2.40
N SER A 168 -10.46 -6.38 -2.81
CA SER A 168 -11.83 -6.20 -2.30
C SER A 168 -11.92 -6.46 -0.80
N LEU A 169 -11.29 -7.54 -0.32
CA LEU A 169 -11.18 -7.86 1.10
C LEU A 169 -10.40 -6.79 1.87
N LEU A 170 -9.28 -6.30 1.31
CA LEU A 170 -8.48 -5.23 1.90
C LEU A 170 -9.31 -3.95 2.14
N GLU A 171 -10.11 -3.53 1.16
CA GLU A 171 -11.01 -2.39 1.28
C GLU A 171 -12.11 -2.61 2.34
N SER A 172 -12.62 -3.84 2.44
CA SER A 172 -13.60 -4.20 3.47
C SER A 172 -12.99 -4.14 4.88
N ILE A 173 -11.78 -4.68 5.07
CA ILE A 173 -11.02 -4.63 6.33
C ILE A 173 -10.77 -3.16 6.72
N THR A 174 -10.39 -2.31 5.76
CA THR A 174 -10.17 -0.88 5.97
C THR A 174 -11.40 -0.19 6.53
N ARG A 175 -12.59 -0.45 5.99
CA ARG A 175 -13.84 0.13 6.52
C ARG A 175 -14.14 -0.36 7.92
N SER A 176 -14.00 -1.65 8.18
CA SER A 176 -14.30 -2.25 9.49
C SER A 176 -13.36 -1.72 10.58
N PHE A 177 -12.04 -1.73 10.33
CA PHE A 177 -11.09 -1.19 11.30
C PHE A 177 -11.16 0.33 11.42
N GLY A 178 -11.44 1.05 10.33
CA GLY A 178 -11.65 2.50 10.37
C GLY A 178 -12.79 2.88 11.32
N TYR A 179 -13.87 2.08 11.36
CA TYR A 179 -14.94 2.26 12.34
C TYR A 179 -14.49 1.93 13.76
N HIS A 180 -14.01 0.72 14.00
CA HIS A 180 -13.68 0.26 15.36
C HIS A 180 -12.51 1.05 15.97
N TYR A 181 -11.41 1.18 15.24
CA TYR A 181 -10.22 1.87 15.74
C TYR A 181 -10.41 3.40 15.75
N GLY A 182 -11.21 3.93 14.80
CA GLY A 182 -11.63 5.33 14.81
C GLY A 182 -12.47 5.69 16.03
N THR A 183 -13.39 4.81 16.42
CA THR A 183 -14.25 5.00 17.59
C THR A 183 -13.45 4.96 18.90
N SER A 184 -12.55 3.97 19.05
CA SER A 184 -11.77 3.79 20.28
C SER A 184 -10.62 4.77 20.45
N ASN A 185 -9.86 5.05 19.39
CA ASN A 185 -8.57 5.75 19.46
C ASN A 185 -8.43 6.89 18.44
N LYS A 186 -9.48 7.25 17.68
CA LYS A 186 -9.44 8.24 16.60
C LYS A 186 -8.46 7.90 15.48
N VAL A 187 -8.00 6.67 15.36
CA VAL A 187 -7.08 6.25 14.29
C VAL A 187 -7.82 6.20 12.96
N ARG A 188 -7.25 6.81 11.94
CA ARG A 188 -7.79 6.87 10.59
C ARG A 188 -7.26 5.70 9.76
N VAL A 189 -8.13 4.98 9.07
CA VAL A 189 -7.74 3.86 8.21
C VAL A 189 -8.34 4.06 6.82
N ASN A 190 -7.50 4.15 5.80
CA ASN A 190 -7.91 4.40 4.42
C ASN A 190 -7.16 3.50 3.44
N THR A 191 -7.71 3.34 2.25
CA THR A 191 -6.97 2.79 1.10
C THR A 191 -6.75 3.87 0.05
N ILE A 192 -5.62 3.75 -0.68
CA ILE A 192 -5.36 4.51 -1.91
C ILE A 192 -5.39 3.51 -3.07
N SER A 193 -6.33 3.74 -4.00
CA SER A 193 -6.44 3.02 -5.26
C SER A 193 -5.58 3.74 -6.30
N GLN A 194 -4.37 3.21 -6.51
CA GLN A 194 -3.33 3.82 -7.33
C GLN A 194 -3.48 3.43 -8.80
N SER A 195 -3.07 4.31 -9.71
CA SER A 195 -2.84 4.00 -11.13
C SER A 195 -1.97 2.76 -11.31
N PRO A 196 -2.10 2.04 -12.43
CA PRO A 196 -1.10 1.06 -12.82
C PRO A 196 0.27 1.73 -12.83
N THR A 197 1.20 1.16 -12.08
CA THR A 197 2.53 1.73 -11.88
C THR A 197 3.57 0.64 -12.12
N VAL A 198 4.62 0.95 -12.89
CA VAL A 198 5.72 0.01 -13.12
C VAL A 198 6.45 -0.23 -11.81
N THR A 199 6.19 -1.37 -11.20
CA THR A 199 6.82 -1.84 -9.97
C THR A 199 7.26 -3.28 -10.14
N THR A 200 8.18 -3.75 -9.31
CA THR A 200 8.58 -5.17 -9.28
C THR A 200 7.39 -6.11 -9.07
N ALA A 201 6.38 -5.70 -8.32
CA ALA A 201 5.15 -6.48 -8.12
C ALA A 201 4.25 -6.44 -9.37
N GLY A 202 4.07 -5.26 -9.98
CA GLY A 202 3.21 -5.05 -11.16
C GLY A 202 3.75 -5.74 -12.41
N SER A 203 5.07 -5.77 -12.62
CA SER A 203 5.70 -6.42 -13.77
C SER A 203 5.47 -7.94 -13.84
N GLY A 204 4.98 -8.56 -12.77
CA GLY A 204 4.60 -9.97 -12.75
C GLY A 204 3.22 -10.28 -13.37
N VAL A 205 2.43 -9.26 -13.73
CA VAL A 205 1.11 -9.42 -14.36
C VAL A 205 1.25 -9.55 -15.87
N SER A 206 0.56 -10.51 -16.49
CA SER A 206 0.58 -10.71 -17.94
C SER A 206 -0.02 -9.50 -18.66
N GLY A 207 0.59 -9.07 -19.78
CA GLY A 207 0.07 -7.96 -20.58
C GLY A 207 0.16 -6.58 -19.91
N PHE A 208 0.94 -6.47 -18.85
CA PHE A 208 1.03 -5.25 -18.03
C PHE A 208 1.42 -3.99 -18.84
N ASP A 209 2.38 -4.13 -19.79
CA ASP A 209 2.81 -2.98 -20.62
C ASP A 209 1.68 -2.45 -21.50
N LYS A 210 0.90 -3.36 -22.12
CA LYS A 210 -0.27 -2.97 -22.93
C LYS A 210 -1.36 -2.33 -22.07
N PHE A 211 -1.51 -2.83 -20.85
CA PHE A 211 -2.46 -2.29 -19.92
C PHE A 211 -2.06 -0.90 -19.40
N ILE A 212 -0.77 -0.65 -19.16
CA ILE A 212 -0.26 0.69 -18.83
C ILE A 212 -0.58 1.67 -19.95
N ASP A 213 -0.30 1.32 -21.21
CA ASP A 213 -0.62 2.17 -22.35
C ASP A 213 -2.12 2.42 -22.51
N PHE A 214 -2.93 1.38 -22.33
CA PHE A 214 -4.39 1.51 -22.32
C PHE A 214 -4.88 2.46 -21.22
N SER A 215 -4.40 2.26 -19.99
CA SER A 215 -4.83 3.08 -18.85
C SER A 215 -4.36 4.52 -18.95
N GLU A 216 -3.17 4.78 -19.55
CA GLU A 216 -2.68 6.11 -19.85
C GLU A 216 -3.65 6.87 -20.77
N ASN A 217 -4.14 6.21 -21.82
CA ASN A 217 -5.08 6.80 -22.78
C ASN A 217 -6.53 6.88 -22.24
N MET A 218 -6.88 6.07 -21.24
CA MET A 218 -8.18 6.12 -20.57
C MET A 218 -8.25 7.17 -19.47
N SER A 219 -7.10 7.60 -18.94
CA SER A 219 -7.05 8.51 -17.79
C SER A 219 -6.90 9.95 -18.26
N PRO A 220 -7.85 10.86 -17.95
CA PRO A 220 -7.75 12.27 -18.36
C PRO A 220 -6.46 12.99 -17.96
N LEU A 221 -5.83 12.56 -16.85
CA LEU A 221 -4.56 13.11 -16.36
C LEU A 221 -3.36 12.18 -16.61
N GLY A 222 -3.57 11.08 -17.35
CA GLY A 222 -2.58 10.02 -17.47
C GLY A 222 -2.43 9.18 -16.21
N ASN A 223 -1.43 8.27 -16.18
CA ASN A 223 -1.13 7.44 -15.02
C ASN A 223 -0.26 8.19 -14.02
N ALA A 224 -0.66 8.18 -12.76
CA ALA A 224 0.17 8.67 -11.66
C ALA A 224 1.34 7.73 -11.37
N GLY A 225 2.54 8.28 -11.21
CA GLY A 225 3.73 7.52 -10.87
C GLY A 225 3.88 7.18 -9.38
N SER A 226 4.94 6.44 -9.05
CA SER A 226 5.23 6.07 -7.64
C SER A 226 5.48 7.28 -6.75
N LEU A 227 6.10 8.34 -7.28
CA LEU A 227 6.35 9.57 -6.52
C LEU A 227 5.05 10.36 -6.26
N ASP A 228 4.13 10.38 -7.23
CA ASP A 228 2.83 11.04 -7.06
C ASP A 228 1.99 10.32 -6.00
N CYS A 229 2.00 8.99 -6.03
CA CYS A 229 1.38 8.17 -4.98
C CYS A 229 2.01 8.44 -3.60
N ALA A 230 3.35 8.58 -3.53
CA ALA A 230 4.04 8.92 -2.30
C ALA A 230 3.60 10.28 -1.76
N ASN A 231 3.51 11.30 -2.61
CA ASN A 231 3.01 12.63 -2.20
C ASN A 231 1.59 12.55 -1.64
N TYR A 232 0.73 11.72 -2.24
CA TYR A 232 -0.62 11.52 -1.73
C TYR A 232 -0.62 10.77 -0.38
N CYS A 233 0.23 9.75 -0.21
CA CYS A 233 0.43 9.09 1.09
C CYS A 233 0.87 10.09 2.17
N ILE A 234 1.81 11.00 1.87
CA ILE A 234 2.26 12.04 2.80
C ILE A 234 1.10 12.92 3.24
N SER A 235 0.25 13.36 2.31
CA SER A 235 -0.95 14.15 2.66
C SER A 235 -1.88 13.38 3.60
N MET A 236 -2.04 12.08 3.38
CA MET A 236 -2.87 11.21 4.22
C MET A 236 -2.28 10.93 5.60
N PHE A 237 -0.96 10.93 5.74
CA PHE A 237 -0.28 10.81 7.04
C PHE A 237 -0.26 12.12 7.82
N SER A 238 -0.39 13.25 7.13
CA SER A 238 -0.40 14.58 7.75
C SER A 238 -1.73 14.91 8.43
N ASP A 239 -1.76 16.01 9.17
CA ASP A 239 -2.97 16.52 9.80
C ASP A 239 -3.90 17.26 8.81
N LEU A 240 -3.47 17.47 7.56
CA LEU A 240 -4.30 18.09 6.51
C LEU A 240 -5.55 17.26 6.18
N THR A 241 -5.47 15.94 6.32
CA THR A 241 -6.57 15.01 6.06
C THR A 241 -7.21 14.45 7.34
N LYS A 242 -7.10 15.18 8.44
CA LYS A 242 -7.82 14.86 9.68
C LYS A 242 -9.31 14.71 9.35
N TYR A 243 -9.99 13.74 9.90
CA TYR A 243 -11.38 13.35 9.58
C TYR A 243 -11.59 12.59 8.25
N VAL A 244 -10.55 12.25 7.49
CA VAL A 244 -10.67 11.30 6.36
C VAL A 244 -10.38 9.90 6.89
N THR A 245 -11.39 9.04 6.93
CA THR A 245 -11.26 7.63 7.35
C THR A 245 -12.29 6.76 6.64
N MET A 246 -12.03 5.47 6.54
CA MET A 246 -12.90 4.46 5.91
C MET A 246 -13.12 4.69 4.41
N GLN A 247 -12.25 5.46 3.77
CA GLN A 247 -12.36 5.80 2.35
C GLN A 247 -11.46 4.90 1.50
N ASN A 248 -11.94 4.58 0.30
CA ASN A 248 -11.11 4.17 -0.82
C ASN A 248 -10.88 5.39 -1.70
N LEU A 249 -9.65 5.90 -1.71
CA LEU A 249 -9.28 7.15 -2.36
C LEU A 249 -8.62 6.83 -3.71
N PHE A 250 -9.29 7.20 -4.80
CA PHE A 250 -8.74 7.01 -6.14
C PHE A 250 -7.64 8.03 -6.43
N HIS A 251 -6.51 7.52 -6.87
CA HIS A 251 -5.34 8.28 -7.31
C HIS A 251 -4.87 7.69 -8.64
N ASP A 252 -5.68 7.86 -9.68
CA ASP A 252 -5.59 7.11 -10.93
C ASP A 252 -5.82 7.98 -12.18
N GLY A 253 -5.60 9.27 -12.08
CA GLY A 253 -5.75 10.18 -13.20
C GLY A 253 -7.17 10.31 -13.75
N GLY A 254 -8.17 9.78 -13.03
CA GLY A 254 -9.57 9.76 -13.45
C GLY A 254 -10.01 8.47 -14.16
N PHE A 255 -9.12 7.46 -14.24
CA PHE A 255 -9.42 6.16 -14.86
C PHE A 255 -10.72 5.53 -14.33
N SER A 256 -10.87 5.45 -13.01
CA SER A 256 -12.03 4.82 -12.35
C SER A 256 -13.37 5.43 -12.70
N SER A 257 -13.39 6.70 -13.13
CA SER A 257 -14.60 7.46 -13.45
C SER A 257 -14.83 7.64 -14.96
N THR A 258 -13.88 7.24 -15.80
CA THR A 258 -13.93 7.40 -17.25
C THR A 258 -14.51 6.15 -17.90
N GLY A 259 -15.56 6.32 -18.72
CA GLY A 259 -16.14 5.22 -19.50
C GLY A 259 -15.37 4.97 -20.80
N VAL A 260 -15.01 6.05 -21.50
CA VAL A 260 -14.27 6.03 -22.78
C VAL A 260 -13.62 7.39 -23.02
N THR A 261 -12.52 7.42 -23.77
CA THR A 261 -11.86 8.65 -24.22
C THR A 261 -11.75 8.68 -25.74
N ASN A 262 -11.62 9.88 -26.31
CA ASN A 262 -11.36 10.03 -27.74
C ASN A 262 -10.06 9.33 -28.14
N ALA A 263 -9.00 9.43 -27.33
CA ALA A 263 -7.71 8.78 -27.58
C ALA A 263 -7.82 7.25 -27.74
N VAL A 264 -8.73 6.62 -26.98
CA VAL A 264 -8.99 5.19 -27.14
C VAL A 264 -9.87 4.93 -28.37
N MET A 265 -10.91 5.76 -28.61
CA MET A 265 -11.79 5.58 -29.77
C MET A 265 -11.06 5.76 -31.10
N ASP A 266 -10.13 6.69 -31.18
CA ASP A 266 -9.33 6.95 -32.41
C ASP A 266 -8.50 5.72 -32.82
N ARG A 267 -8.09 4.87 -31.85
CA ARG A 267 -7.38 3.60 -32.14
C ARG A 267 -8.26 2.50 -32.74
N PHE A 268 -9.57 2.63 -32.69
CA PHE A 268 -10.53 1.69 -33.29
C PHE A 268 -11.13 2.22 -34.60
N GLY A 269 -10.80 3.44 -34.99
CA GLY A 269 -11.29 4.09 -36.21
C GLY A 269 -10.35 3.96 -37.43
N GLU A 270 -9.18 3.34 -37.23
CA GLU A 270 -8.23 2.97 -38.27
C GLU A 270 -8.35 1.46 -38.58
#